data_997409dda0a99f031304abb751528811
#
_entry.id   997409dda0a99f031304abb751528811
#
_cell.length_a   1.000
_cell.length_b   1.000
_cell.length_c   1.000
_cell.angle_alpha   90.00
_cell.angle_beta   90.00
_cell.angle_gamma   90.00
#
_symmetry.space_group_name_H-M   'P 1'
#
loop_
_entity.id
_entity.type
_entity.pdbx_description
1 polymer ?
#
loop_
_entity_poly.entity_id
_entity_poly.type
_entity_poly.pdbx_seq_one_letter_code
_entity_poly.pdbx_strand_id
1 'polypeptide(L)'
;MIKLYHGDCLKEMDKLIEQGVKVDAVIADIPYGSTKCKWDSVIPFDEMWLRLNKLIKNDGAVILFGRNPFFSKLILSNESKYKYEIIWDKNAGTDFAQASNKPITVHENIAIFSNGKIKYNRINDTSFKPYSDNRTIKKSSELGAKGLTHREPFKDKTTRTPTTIRTYFPDNRKGKGSSLHPTQKPIDLMSFLVKAYTNENETVLDFTMGSGTTGVACQNLNRDFIGIELDDNYFQIAKDRIESVKAEKTD
;
A
#
# COMPACT_ATOMS: atom_id res chain seq x y z
N MET A 1 1.70 -14.63 -12.47
CA MET A 1 2.33 -15.73 -11.67
C MET A 1 2.20 -15.43 -10.19
N ILE A 2 1.89 -16.44 -9.34
CA ILE A 2 1.83 -16.29 -7.89
C ILE A 2 2.90 -17.18 -7.26
N LYS A 3 3.71 -16.61 -6.37
CA LYS A 3 4.71 -17.34 -5.59
C LYS A 3 4.55 -16.99 -4.10
N LEU A 4 4.40 -18.00 -3.26
CA LEU A 4 4.24 -17.83 -1.82
C LEU A 4 5.37 -18.57 -1.09
N TYR A 5 5.98 -17.89 -0.12
CA TYR A 5 7.09 -18.41 0.66
C TYR A 5 6.73 -18.35 2.14
N HIS A 6 6.85 -19.51 2.81
CA HIS A 6 6.66 -19.62 4.25
C HIS A 6 8.02 -19.49 4.94
N GLY A 7 8.23 -18.45 5.73
CA GLY A 7 9.48 -18.23 6.44
C GLY A 7 9.76 -16.80 6.87
N ASP A 8 10.94 -16.60 7.42
CA ASP A 8 11.45 -15.29 7.82
C ASP A 8 11.68 -14.41 6.58
N CYS A 9 11.08 -13.21 6.58
CA CYS A 9 11.07 -12.33 5.41
C CYS A 9 12.49 -11.91 4.97
N LEU A 10 13.43 -11.69 5.88
CA LEU A 10 14.80 -11.32 5.53
C LEU A 10 15.50 -12.47 4.81
N LYS A 11 15.34 -13.69 5.31
CA LYS A 11 15.96 -14.89 4.69
C LYS A 11 15.35 -15.19 3.33
N GLU A 12 14.03 -15.10 3.21
CA GLU A 12 13.37 -15.35 1.93
C GLU A 12 13.69 -14.26 0.89
N MET A 13 13.80 -12.98 1.31
CA MET A 13 14.28 -11.91 0.43
C MET A 13 15.74 -12.14 -0.03
N ASP A 14 16.63 -12.68 0.82
CA ASP A 14 17.98 -13.03 0.41
C ASP A 14 17.98 -14.10 -0.71
N LYS A 15 17.16 -15.14 -0.59
CA LYS A 15 16.99 -16.16 -1.65
C LYS A 15 16.47 -15.56 -2.96
N LEU A 16 15.51 -14.62 -2.88
CA LEU A 16 15.00 -13.90 -4.07
C LEU A 16 16.10 -13.05 -4.74
N ILE A 17 16.96 -12.41 -3.95
CA ILE A 17 18.11 -11.64 -4.45
C ILE A 17 19.12 -12.57 -5.16
N GLU A 18 19.44 -13.71 -4.57
CA GLU A 18 20.34 -14.71 -5.16
C GLU A 18 19.81 -15.24 -6.51
N GLN A 19 18.48 -15.35 -6.63
CA GLN A 19 17.81 -15.73 -7.87
C GLN A 19 17.71 -14.60 -8.90
N GLY A 20 18.23 -13.41 -8.59
CA GLY A 20 18.16 -12.25 -9.49
C GLY A 20 16.75 -11.65 -9.66
N VAL A 21 15.82 -11.93 -8.74
CA VAL A 21 14.45 -11.44 -8.81
C VAL A 21 14.40 -9.91 -8.71
N LYS A 22 13.58 -9.29 -9.57
CA LYS A 22 13.24 -7.86 -9.51
C LYS A 22 11.73 -7.70 -9.47
N VAL A 23 11.25 -6.75 -8.65
CA VAL A 23 9.83 -6.44 -8.49
C VAL A 23 9.53 -5.00 -8.88
N ASP A 24 8.31 -4.76 -9.37
CA ASP A 24 7.84 -3.45 -9.82
C ASP A 24 7.30 -2.62 -8.66
N ALA A 25 6.72 -3.26 -7.65
CA ALA A 25 6.31 -2.60 -6.42
C ALA A 25 6.51 -3.53 -5.21
N VAL A 26 6.71 -2.90 -4.05
CA VAL A 26 6.58 -3.53 -2.74
C VAL A 26 5.40 -2.88 -2.04
N ILE A 27 4.45 -3.67 -1.55
CA ILE A 27 3.29 -3.19 -0.79
C ILE A 27 3.15 -4.08 0.44
N ALA A 28 3.51 -3.56 1.61
CA ALA A 28 3.58 -4.36 2.83
C ALA A 28 3.09 -3.61 4.08
N ASP A 29 2.35 -4.30 4.91
CA ASP A 29 1.98 -3.88 6.26
C ASP A 29 2.96 -4.51 7.26
N ILE A 30 4.07 -3.83 7.50
CA ILE A 30 5.15 -4.34 8.34
C ILE A 30 4.79 -4.27 9.83
N PRO A 31 5.33 -5.12 10.70
CA PRO A 31 5.05 -5.07 12.13
C PRO A 31 5.61 -3.79 12.78
N TYR A 32 4.79 -3.14 13.62
CA TYR A 32 5.13 -1.86 14.27
C TYR A 32 5.71 -2.01 15.67
N GLY A 33 5.68 -3.23 16.27
CA GLY A 33 6.06 -3.46 17.66
C GLY A 33 5.09 -2.82 18.67
N SER A 34 3.83 -2.65 18.27
CA SER A 34 2.81 -1.96 19.08
C SER A 34 1.90 -2.89 19.85
N THR A 35 1.96 -4.19 19.59
CA THR A 35 1.15 -5.22 20.23
C THR A 35 2.03 -6.23 20.98
N LYS A 36 1.39 -7.07 21.83
CA LYS A 36 2.07 -8.19 22.52
C LYS A 36 2.14 -9.47 21.67
N CYS A 37 1.72 -9.42 20.42
CA CYS A 37 1.73 -10.56 19.51
C CYS A 37 3.18 -10.94 19.12
N LYS A 38 3.49 -12.22 19.10
CA LYS A 38 4.85 -12.70 18.76
C LYS A 38 5.33 -12.28 17.38
N TRP A 39 4.39 -12.12 16.41
CA TRP A 39 4.68 -11.69 15.06
C TRP A 39 4.89 -10.17 14.93
N ASP A 40 4.49 -9.36 15.93
CA ASP A 40 4.65 -7.89 15.90
C ASP A 40 6.04 -7.46 16.39
N SER A 41 7.07 -8.09 15.87
CA SER A 41 8.47 -7.72 16.10
C SER A 41 8.98 -6.82 14.99
N VAL A 42 9.46 -5.62 15.35
CA VAL A 42 9.95 -4.65 14.38
C VAL A 42 11.12 -5.22 13.59
N ILE A 43 11.00 -5.22 12.27
CA ILE A 43 12.08 -5.61 11.37
C ILE A 43 13.16 -4.51 11.39
N PRO A 44 14.44 -4.83 11.61
CA PRO A 44 15.51 -3.83 11.55
C PRO A 44 15.52 -3.10 10.21
N PHE A 45 15.37 -1.77 10.25
CA PHE A 45 15.21 -0.98 9.02
C PHE A 45 16.41 -1.10 8.08
N ASP A 46 17.63 -1.11 8.60
CA ASP A 46 18.84 -1.23 7.78
C ASP A 46 18.83 -2.56 7.00
N GLU A 47 18.49 -3.65 7.66
CA GLU A 47 18.41 -4.99 7.07
C GLU A 47 17.28 -5.07 6.02
N MET A 48 16.15 -4.45 6.32
CA MET A 48 15.00 -4.35 5.40
C MET A 48 15.40 -3.56 4.14
N TRP A 49 15.95 -2.35 4.31
CA TRP A 49 16.30 -1.49 3.18
C TRP A 49 17.43 -2.05 2.33
N LEU A 50 18.42 -2.74 2.94
CA LEU A 50 19.49 -3.42 2.22
C LEU A 50 18.93 -4.40 1.16
N ARG A 51 17.87 -5.13 1.50
CA ARG A 51 17.24 -6.12 0.63
C ARG A 51 16.26 -5.49 -0.34
N LEU A 52 15.38 -4.61 0.14
CA LEU A 52 14.41 -3.92 -0.71
C LEU A 52 15.08 -3.14 -1.84
N ASN A 53 16.20 -2.46 -1.57
CA ASN A 53 16.95 -1.74 -2.60
C ASN A 53 17.54 -2.67 -3.68
N LYS A 54 17.81 -3.93 -3.34
CA LYS A 54 18.28 -4.94 -4.31
C LYS A 54 17.14 -5.55 -5.11
N LEU A 55 15.94 -5.64 -4.55
CA LEU A 55 14.79 -6.27 -5.17
C LEU A 55 13.97 -5.31 -6.04
N ILE A 56 13.79 -4.06 -5.59
CA ILE A 56 12.95 -3.08 -6.30
C ILE A 56 13.61 -2.56 -7.57
N LYS A 57 12.85 -2.41 -8.67
CA LYS A 57 13.29 -1.71 -9.87
C LYS A 57 13.46 -0.22 -9.59
N ASN A 58 14.25 0.47 -10.42
CA ASN A 58 14.62 1.87 -10.18
C ASN A 58 13.41 2.83 -10.14
N ASP A 59 12.41 2.58 -10.94
CA ASP A 59 11.14 3.35 -10.99
C ASP A 59 10.03 2.73 -10.13
N GLY A 60 10.31 1.63 -9.46
CA GLY A 60 9.38 0.92 -8.60
C GLY A 60 9.04 1.70 -7.31
N ALA A 61 7.87 1.42 -6.77
CA ALA A 61 7.39 1.99 -5.52
C ALA A 61 7.56 1.01 -4.35
N VAL A 62 8.10 1.49 -3.22
CA VAL A 62 8.04 0.79 -1.94
C VAL A 62 7.01 1.50 -1.08
N ILE A 63 5.94 0.78 -0.72
CA ILE A 63 4.72 1.28 -0.09
C ILE A 63 4.57 0.57 1.24
N LEU A 64 4.77 1.30 2.34
CA LEU A 64 4.77 0.74 3.68
C LEU A 64 3.77 1.45 4.57
N PHE A 65 2.96 0.65 5.27
CA PHE A 65 2.00 1.16 6.25
C PHE A 65 2.69 1.49 7.57
N GLY A 66 2.10 2.40 8.34
CA GLY A 66 2.61 2.74 9.64
C GLY A 66 1.69 3.67 10.44
N ARG A 67 1.94 3.72 11.76
CA ARG A 67 1.33 4.66 12.70
C ARG A 67 2.43 5.32 13.52
N ASN A 68 2.23 6.60 13.88
CA ASN A 68 3.20 7.29 14.74
C ASN A 68 3.25 6.68 16.15
N PRO A 69 4.45 6.60 16.79
CA PRO A 69 5.74 7.17 16.35
C PRO A 69 6.55 6.29 15.39
N PHE A 70 6.14 5.03 15.13
CA PHE A 70 6.82 4.12 14.22
C PHE A 70 6.95 4.71 12.80
N PHE A 71 5.89 5.31 12.28
CA PHE A 71 5.85 5.89 10.94
C PHE A 71 6.91 6.99 10.74
N SER A 72 7.11 7.86 11.74
CA SER A 72 8.17 8.88 11.68
C SER A 72 9.56 8.26 11.61
N LYS A 73 9.82 7.19 12.38
CA LYS A 73 11.10 6.45 12.34
C LYS A 73 11.30 5.77 10.98
N LEU A 74 10.23 5.22 10.41
CA LEU A 74 10.26 4.60 9.09
C LEU A 74 10.66 5.61 8.00
N ILE A 75 10.09 6.82 7.99
CA ILE A 75 10.47 7.87 7.04
C ILE A 75 11.95 8.24 7.21
N LEU A 76 12.39 8.52 8.44
CA LEU A 76 13.76 8.93 8.72
C LEU A 76 14.78 7.83 8.38
N SER A 77 14.38 6.55 8.44
CA SER A 77 15.28 5.44 8.09
C SER A 77 15.68 5.41 6.61
N ASN A 78 14.94 6.13 5.74
CA ASN A 78 15.27 6.22 4.31
C ASN A 78 14.75 7.54 3.69
N GLU A 79 15.04 8.65 4.33
CA GLU A 79 14.55 9.98 3.95
C GLU A 79 14.88 10.35 2.50
N SER A 80 16.06 10.00 2.03
CA SER A 80 16.51 10.32 0.65
C SER A 80 15.65 9.67 -0.45
N LYS A 81 14.94 8.58 -0.14
CA LYS A 81 14.06 7.85 -1.07
C LYS A 81 12.59 8.15 -0.83
N TYR A 82 12.23 8.79 0.28
CA TYR A 82 10.87 9.18 0.58
C TYR A 82 10.32 10.15 -0.46
N LYS A 83 9.09 9.94 -0.91
CA LYS A 83 8.42 10.77 -1.90
C LYS A 83 7.27 11.56 -1.31
N TYR A 84 6.31 10.88 -0.69
CA TYR A 84 5.13 11.44 -0.05
C TYR A 84 4.41 10.36 0.75
N GLU A 85 3.35 10.78 1.47
CA GLU A 85 2.45 9.87 2.17
C GLU A 85 1.04 9.89 1.57
N ILE A 86 0.33 8.78 1.79
CA ILE A 86 -1.11 8.67 1.65
C ILE A 86 -1.69 8.40 3.03
N ILE A 87 -2.75 9.09 3.39
CA ILE A 87 -3.49 8.86 4.63
C ILE A 87 -4.69 7.99 4.31
N TRP A 88 -4.71 6.79 4.87
CA TRP A 88 -5.90 5.95 4.83
C TRP A 88 -6.84 6.33 5.96
N ASP A 89 -7.92 7.05 5.64
CA ASP A 89 -9.04 7.31 6.52
C ASP A 89 -9.93 6.05 6.56
N LYS A 90 -10.01 5.43 7.73
CA LYS A 90 -10.83 4.23 7.97
C LYS A 90 -12.31 4.57 8.16
N ASN A 91 -12.63 5.86 8.38
CA ASN A 91 -13.94 6.31 8.84
C ASN A 91 -14.46 5.44 10.02
N ALA A 92 -13.53 4.94 10.83
CA ALA A 92 -13.73 4.05 11.97
C ALA A 92 -12.71 4.35 13.04
N GLY A 93 -13.18 4.66 14.22
CA GLY A 93 -12.31 4.89 15.37
C GLY A 93 -11.62 3.61 15.83
N THR A 94 -10.39 3.78 16.32
CA THR A 94 -9.64 2.81 17.11
C THR A 94 -9.17 3.47 18.40
N ASP A 95 -8.65 2.70 19.34
CA ASP A 95 -8.15 3.22 20.62
C ASP A 95 -9.25 3.77 21.56
N PHE A 96 -10.47 3.21 21.51
CA PHE A 96 -11.60 3.66 22.34
C PHE A 96 -11.29 3.69 23.85
N ALA A 97 -10.43 2.79 24.33
CA ALA A 97 -9.99 2.78 25.74
C ALA A 97 -9.25 4.07 26.15
N GLN A 98 -8.79 4.86 25.20
CA GLN A 98 -8.06 6.12 25.42
C GLN A 98 -8.90 7.37 25.10
N ALA A 99 -10.18 7.21 24.82
CA ALA A 99 -11.04 8.31 24.34
C ALA A 99 -11.19 9.46 25.35
N SER A 100 -10.98 9.19 26.66
CA SER A 100 -10.93 10.22 27.71
C SER A 100 -9.63 11.05 27.72
N ASN A 101 -8.56 10.54 27.10
CA ASN A 101 -7.23 11.14 27.19
C ASN A 101 -6.75 11.78 25.89
N LYS A 102 -7.29 11.32 24.74
CA LYS A 102 -6.92 11.83 23.41
C LYS A 102 -8.05 11.60 22.41
N PRO A 103 -8.05 12.32 21.28
CA PRO A 103 -8.97 12.04 20.17
C PRO A 103 -8.82 10.61 19.65
N ILE A 104 -9.92 10.00 19.26
CA ILE A 104 -9.95 8.65 18.66
C ILE A 104 -9.21 8.66 17.34
N THR A 105 -8.30 7.71 17.14
CA THR A 105 -7.55 7.57 15.89
C THR A 105 -8.43 6.94 14.81
N VAL A 106 -8.57 7.62 13.67
CA VAL A 106 -9.42 7.17 12.54
C VAL A 106 -8.63 6.86 11.28
N HIS A 107 -7.31 6.98 11.30
CA HIS A 107 -6.47 6.82 10.10
C HIS A 107 -5.21 5.99 10.35
N GLU A 108 -4.61 5.56 9.25
CA GLU A 108 -3.23 5.05 9.17
C GLU A 108 -2.48 5.79 8.07
N ASN A 109 -1.16 5.86 8.20
CA ASN A 109 -0.28 6.49 7.23
C ASN A 109 0.33 5.41 6.31
N ILE A 110 0.55 5.78 5.05
CA ILE A 110 1.18 4.93 4.03
C ILE A 110 2.31 5.74 3.43
N ALA A 111 3.55 5.34 3.71
CA ALA A 111 4.75 5.98 3.18
C ALA A 111 5.07 5.42 1.79
N ILE A 112 5.40 6.31 0.87
CA ILE A 112 5.79 5.98 -0.49
C ILE A 112 7.25 6.34 -0.70
N PHE A 113 8.07 5.34 -1.09
CA PHE A 113 9.49 5.51 -1.41
C PHE A 113 9.77 5.05 -2.84
N SER A 114 10.82 5.58 -3.45
CA SER A 114 11.32 5.12 -4.76
C SER A 114 12.77 5.52 -4.96
N ASN A 115 13.54 4.67 -5.64
CA ASN A 115 14.94 4.97 -5.98
C ASN A 115 15.07 6.07 -7.05
N GLY A 116 14.15 6.11 -8.01
CA GLY A 116 14.15 7.06 -9.12
C GLY A 116 12.85 7.84 -9.26
N LYS A 117 12.47 8.12 -10.52
CA LYS A 117 11.16 8.67 -10.84
C LYS A 117 10.12 7.59 -10.67
N ILE A 118 9.26 7.76 -9.67
CA ILE A 118 8.23 6.78 -9.33
C ILE A 118 7.24 6.58 -10.47
N LYS A 119 6.94 5.32 -10.77
CA LYS A 119 5.81 4.93 -11.63
C LYS A 119 4.51 5.23 -10.88
N TYR A 120 3.64 6.03 -11.49
CA TYR A 120 2.33 6.36 -10.92
C TYR A 120 1.26 6.45 -11.99
N ASN A 121 0.30 5.55 -11.93
CA ASN A 121 -0.90 5.53 -12.76
C ASN A 121 -2.00 6.34 -12.08
N ARG A 122 -2.35 7.50 -12.63
CA ARG A 122 -3.39 8.33 -12.05
C ARG A 122 -4.76 7.64 -12.16
N ILE A 123 -5.36 7.30 -11.04
CA ILE A 123 -6.69 6.72 -10.95
C ILE A 123 -7.63 7.84 -10.50
N ASN A 124 -8.43 8.37 -11.44
CA ASN A 124 -9.36 9.44 -11.12
C ASN A 124 -10.52 8.94 -10.25
N ASP A 125 -10.93 9.76 -9.30
CA ASP A 125 -12.14 9.51 -8.51
C ASP A 125 -13.38 9.87 -9.32
N THR A 126 -14.37 8.97 -9.36
CA THR A 126 -15.57 9.08 -10.20
C THR A 126 -16.86 9.45 -9.44
N SER A 127 -16.81 9.54 -8.12
CA SER A 127 -17.99 9.67 -7.25
C SER A 127 -18.41 11.10 -6.92
N PHE A 128 -18.08 12.07 -7.77
CA PHE A 128 -18.38 13.48 -7.48
C PHE A 128 -19.51 14.03 -8.33
N LYS A 129 -20.35 14.88 -7.70
CA LYS A 129 -21.31 15.72 -8.46
C LYS A 129 -20.54 16.58 -9.46
N PRO A 130 -21.02 16.70 -10.73
CA PRO A 130 -20.39 17.59 -11.69
C PRO A 130 -20.23 18.98 -11.07
N TYR A 131 -19.05 19.58 -11.20
CA TYR A 131 -18.85 20.95 -10.77
C TYR A 131 -18.46 21.82 -11.97
N SER A 132 -18.97 23.07 -11.99
CA SER A 132 -18.54 24.04 -12.99
C SER A 132 -17.22 24.66 -12.53
N ASP A 133 -16.16 24.50 -13.31
CA ASP A 133 -14.90 25.18 -13.05
C ASP A 133 -14.90 26.54 -13.76
N ASN A 134 -15.38 27.55 -13.04
CA ASN A 134 -15.32 28.94 -13.49
C ASN A 134 -14.07 29.67 -12.93
N ARG A 135 -13.07 28.91 -12.46
CA ARG A 135 -11.86 29.52 -11.92
C ARG A 135 -10.97 30.05 -13.02
N THR A 136 -10.96 31.37 -13.18
CA THR A 136 -9.91 32.06 -13.92
C THR A 136 -8.60 31.87 -13.15
N ILE A 137 -7.66 31.10 -13.69
CA ILE A 137 -6.33 30.96 -13.11
C ILE A 137 -5.61 32.29 -13.27
N LYS A 138 -5.61 33.13 -12.25
CA LYS A 138 -4.71 34.29 -12.20
C LYS A 138 -3.28 33.73 -12.12
N LYS A 139 -2.43 34.14 -13.08
CA LYS A 139 -0.98 33.89 -13.00
C LYS A 139 -0.48 34.58 -11.74
N SER A 140 -0.24 33.84 -10.65
CA SER A 140 0.50 34.39 -9.50
C SER A 140 1.98 34.18 -9.79
N SER A 141 2.65 35.25 -10.20
CA SER A 141 4.09 35.34 -10.36
C SER A 141 4.85 35.32 -9.02
N GLU A 142 4.16 35.25 -7.91
CA GLU A 142 4.72 35.45 -6.57
C GLU A 142 5.02 34.17 -5.77
N LEU A 143 4.47 33.03 -6.15
CA LEU A 143 4.84 31.75 -5.55
C LEU A 143 5.77 30.99 -6.50
N GLY A 144 7.07 31.04 -6.31
CA GLY A 144 8.17 30.45 -7.09
C GLY A 144 8.02 29.01 -7.60
N ALA A 145 6.86 28.62 -8.08
CA ALA A 145 6.59 27.37 -8.75
C ALA A 145 7.08 27.44 -10.21
N LYS A 146 8.38 27.22 -10.41
CA LYS A 146 8.93 26.91 -11.73
C LYS A 146 8.17 25.70 -12.30
N GLY A 147 7.38 25.90 -13.38
CA GLY A 147 6.94 24.79 -14.22
C GLY A 147 5.45 24.47 -14.26
N LEU A 148 4.52 25.36 -13.91
CA LEU A 148 3.10 25.17 -14.26
C LEU A 148 2.86 25.60 -15.71
N THR A 149 3.32 24.74 -16.65
CA THR A 149 2.88 24.79 -18.04
C THR A 149 1.40 24.46 -18.11
N HIS A 150 0.69 25.14 -18.99
CA HIS A 150 -0.73 25.02 -19.31
C HIS A 150 -1.33 23.65 -18.96
N ARG A 151 -2.18 23.60 -17.93
CA ARG A 151 -3.10 22.49 -17.76
C ARG A 151 -4.18 22.62 -18.82
N GLU A 152 -4.28 21.66 -19.73
CA GLU A 152 -5.48 21.49 -20.54
C GLU A 152 -6.71 21.49 -19.61
N PRO A 153 -7.77 22.24 -19.96
CA PRO A 153 -8.99 22.21 -19.15
C PRO A 153 -9.52 20.78 -19.10
N PHE A 154 -9.86 20.31 -17.89
CA PHE A 154 -10.43 18.99 -17.67
C PHE A 154 -11.69 18.81 -18.53
N LYS A 155 -11.63 17.93 -19.51
CA LYS A 155 -12.76 17.65 -20.42
C LYS A 155 -13.90 16.88 -19.72
N ASP A 156 -13.57 16.11 -18.68
CA ASP A 156 -14.53 15.32 -17.92
C ASP A 156 -14.79 15.97 -16.54
N LYS A 157 -16.00 16.51 -16.37
CA LYS A 157 -16.44 17.19 -15.14
C LYS A 157 -16.88 16.20 -14.05
N THR A 158 -16.94 14.91 -14.32
CA THR A 158 -17.39 13.86 -13.40
C THR A 158 -16.26 13.20 -12.64
N THR A 159 -15.01 13.39 -13.09
CA THR A 159 -13.83 12.81 -12.45
C THR A 159 -12.94 13.84 -11.80
N ARG A 160 -12.27 13.47 -10.71
CA ARG A 160 -11.29 14.31 -10.01
C ARG A 160 -9.96 13.58 -9.85
N THR A 161 -8.87 14.36 -9.85
CA THR A 161 -7.56 13.85 -9.48
C THR A 161 -7.61 13.32 -8.05
N PRO A 162 -7.09 12.12 -7.79
CA PRO A 162 -7.07 11.55 -6.44
C PRO A 162 -6.26 12.43 -5.48
N THR A 163 -6.72 12.49 -4.24
CA THR A 163 -6.04 13.20 -3.15
C THR A 163 -5.20 12.23 -2.33
N THR A 164 -4.32 12.76 -1.49
CA THR A 164 -3.51 11.95 -0.56
C THR A 164 -4.31 11.40 0.63
N ILE A 165 -5.53 11.89 0.88
CA ILE A 165 -6.45 11.31 1.87
C ILE A 165 -7.42 10.41 1.14
N ARG A 166 -7.44 9.12 1.50
CA ARG A 166 -8.23 8.06 0.86
C ARG A 166 -9.11 7.37 1.89
N THR A 167 -10.43 7.42 1.71
CA THR A 167 -11.37 6.75 2.61
C THR A 167 -11.73 5.37 2.09
N TYR A 168 -11.38 4.33 2.84
CA TYR A 168 -11.76 2.94 2.59
C TYR A 168 -12.23 2.30 3.89
N PHE A 169 -13.41 1.69 3.85
CA PHE A 169 -13.96 1.03 5.03
C PHE A 169 -13.30 -0.32 5.26
N PRO A 170 -12.97 -0.69 6.50
CA PRO A 170 -12.56 -2.05 6.84
C PRO A 170 -13.59 -3.08 6.39
N ASP A 171 -13.14 -4.22 5.87
CA ASP A 171 -14.02 -5.25 5.25
C ASP A 171 -15.07 -5.80 6.22
N ASN A 172 -14.76 -5.86 7.53
CA ASN A 172 -15.70 -6.30 8.57
C ASN A 172 -16.98 -5.44 8.71
N ARG A 173 -16.95 -4.18 8.25
CA ARG A 173 -18.12 -3.28 8.23
C ARG A 173 -19.07 -3.52 7.07
N LYS A 174 -18.65 -4.22 6.03
CA LYS A 174 -19.48 -4.50 4.85
C LYS A 174 -20.39 -5.73 5.03
N GLY A 175 -20.47 -6.30 6.24
CA GLY A 175 -21.28 -7.51 6.50
C GLY A 175 -20.77 -8.78 5.78
N LYS A 176 -19.58 -8.73 5.21
CA LYS A 176 -18.93 -9.84 4.52
C LYS A 176 -17.95 -10.55 5.47
N GLY A 177 -18.49 -11.37 6.37
CA GLY A 177 -17.69 -12.27 7.19
C GLY A 177 -16.82 -11.60 8.28
N SER A 178 -16.27 -12.38 9.18
CA SER A 178 -15.29 -11.95 10.16
C SER A 178 -13.92 -11.67 9.48
N SER A 179 -13.23 -10.63 9.91
CA SER A 179 -11.84 -10.41 9.50
C SER A 179 -11.01 -11.65 9.86
N LEU A 180 -10.30 -12.20 8.88
CA LEU A 180 -9.45 -13.39 9.04
C LEU A 180 -8.10 -13.06 9.71
N HIS A 181 -7.78 -11.77 9.79
CA HIS A 181 -6.60 -11.27 10.49
C HIS A 181 -6.97 -9.96 11.22
N PRO A 182 -6.48 -9.73 12.46
CA PRO A 182 -6.83 -8.54 13.25
C PRO A 182 -6.51 -7.22 12.56
N THR A 183 -5.46 -7.19 11.74
CA THR A 183 -4.97 -6.00 11.01
C THR A 183 -5.22 -6.09 9.51
N GLN A 184 -6.17 -6.92 9.05
CA GLN A 184 -6.46 -7.09 7.62
C GLN A 184 -6.78 -5.75 6.96
N LYS A 185 -6.06 -5.43 5.89
CA LYS A 185 -6.30 -4.23 5.09
C LYS A 185 -7.49 -4.44 4.13
N PRO A 186 -8.29 -3.41 3.85
CA PRO A 186 -9.39 -3.51 2.90
C PRO A 186 -8.91 -3.85 1.49
N ILE A 187 -9.62 -4.76 0.82
CA ILE A 187 -9.29 -5.16 -0.55
C ILE A 187 -9.34 -3.97 -1.53
N ASP A 188 -10.27 -3.03 -1.32
CA ASP A 188 -10.42 -1.85 -2.17
C ASP A 188 -9.20 -0.92 -2.06
N LEU A 189 -8.65 -0.74 -0.84
CA LEU A 189 -7.41 0.02 -0.61
C LEU A 189 -6.21 -0.64 -1.29
N MET A 190 -6.04 -1.96 -1.09
CA MET A 190 -4.94 -2.70 -1.71
C MET A 190 -5.05 -2.69 -3.24
N SER A 191 -6.26 -2.82 -3.78
CA SER A 191 -6.53 -2.72 -5.21
C SER A 191 -6.19 -1.33 -5.77
N PHE A 192 -6.48 -0.26 -5.03
CA PHE A 192 -6.08 1.09 -5.41
C PHE A 192 -4.55 1.21 -5.46
N LEU A 193 -3.84 0.76 -4.43
CA LEU A 193 -2.37 0.83 -4.38
C LEU A 193 -1.73 0.01 -5.50
N VAL A 194 -2.19 -1.22 -5.72
CA VAL A 194 -1.70 -2.07 -6.82
C VAL A 194 -1.91 -1.40 -8.19
N LYS A 195 -3.10 -0.87 -8.47
CA LYS A 195 -3.38 -0.17 -9.75
C LYS A 195 -2.55 1.10 -9.92
N ALA A 196 -2.39 1.87 -8.83
CA ALA A 196 -1.70 3.17 -8.89
C ALA A 196 -0.20 3.02 -9.17
N TYR A 197 0.43 1.93 -8.74
CA TYR A 197 1.89 1.80 -8.79
C TYR A 197 2.39 0.64 -9.66
N THR A 198 1.48 -0.12 -10.28
CA THR A 198 1.83 -1.21 -11.20
C THR A 198 0.93 -1.26 -12.43
N ASN A 199 1.45 -1.86 -13.51
CA ASN A 199 0.69 -2.26 -14.68
C ASN A 199 0.37 -3.76 -14.63
N GLU A 200 -0.50 -4.24 -15.54
CA GLU A 200 -0.76 -5.68 -15.69
C GLU A 200 0.53 -6.44 -16.00
N ASN A 201 0.63 -7.66 -15.48
CA ASN A 201 1.79 -8.55 -15.57
C ASN A 201 3.06 -8.05 -14.85
N GLU A 202 2.99 -6.91 -14.14
CA GLU A 202 4.08 -6.48 -13.25
C GLU A 202 4.00 -7.18 -11.89
N THR A 203 5.16 -7.33 -11.25
CA THR A 203 5.31 -8.11 -10.02
C THR A 203 5.23 -7.22 -8.78
N VAL A 204 4.38 -7.59 -7.84
CA VAL A 204 4.26 -7.00 -6.50
C VAL A 204 4.85 -7.95 -5.46
N LEU A 205 5.67 -7.43 -4.56
CA LEU A 205 6.16 -8.14 -3.37
C LEU A 205 5.42 -7.64 -2.13
N ASP A 206 4.91 -8.57 -1.32
CA ASP A 206 4.50 -8.34 0.06
C ASP A 206 5.28 -9.29 0.97
N PHE A 207 6.27 -8.76 1.67
CA PHE A 207 7.18 -9.58 2.49
C PHE A 207 6.67 -9.84 3.92
N THR A 208 5.45 -9.38 4.22
CA THR A 208 4.72 -9.61 5.48
C THR A 208 3.22 -9.74 5.17
N MET A 209 2.87 -10.68 4.27
CA MET A 209 1.57 -10.70 3.59
C MET A 209 0.37 -11.00 4.51
N GLY A 210 0.59 -11.48 5.74
CA GLY A 210 -0.47 -11.82 6.67
C GLY A 210 -1.52 -12.74 6.06
N SER A 211 -2.78 -12.32 6.03
CA SER A 211 -3.88 -13.06 5.40
C SER A 211 -3.95 -12.92 3.87
N GLY A 212 -2.94 -12.34 3.21
CA GLY A 212 -2.79 -12.33 1.74
C GLY A 212 -3.66 -11.33 0.97
N THR A 213 -4.14 -10.24 1.58
CA THR A 213 -5.02 -9.28 0.90
C THR A 213 -4.36 -8.63 -0.32
N THR A 214 -3.05 -8.32 -0.24
CA THR A 214 -2.26 -7.82 -1.37
C THR A 214 -2.26 -8.82 -2.53
N GLY A 215 -2.06 -10.10 -2.23
CA GLY A 215 -2.06 -11.18 -3.23
C GLY A 215 -3.41 -11.36 -3.91
N VAL A 216 -4.52 -11.29 -3.15
CA VAL A 216 -5.90 -11.28 -3.68
C VAL A 216 -6.11 -10.09 -4.62
N ALA A 217 -5.65 -8.88 -4.24
CA ALA A 217 -5.74 -7.70 -5.09
C ALA A 217 -4.95 -7.88 -6.40
N CYS A 218 -3.72 -8.41 -6.31
CA CYS A 218 -2.87 -8.68 -7.47
C CYS A 218 -3.52 -9.70 -8.42
N GLN A 219 -4.07 -10.79 -7.87
CA GLN A 219 -4.76 -11.81 -8.65
C GLN A 219 -5.99 -11.25 -9.37
N ASN A 220 -6.80 -10.43 -8.69
CA ASN A 220 -7.96 -9.76 -9.28
C ASN A 220 -7.59 -8.82 -10.44
N LEU A 221 -6.41 -8.24 -10.38
CA LEU A 221 -5.95 -7.20 -11.27
C LEU A 221 -4.95 -7.68 -12.33
N ASN A 222 -4.71 -8.98 -12.45
CA ASN A 222 -3.74 -9.58 -13.36
C ASN A 222 -2.31 -9.07 -13.15
N ARG A 223 -1.88 -8.98 -11.87
CA ARG A 223 -0.49 -8.71 -11.48
C ARG A 223 0.15 -9.98 -10.98
N ASP A 224 1.44 -10.12 -11.21
CA ASP A 224 2.24 -11.15 -10.57
C ASP A 224 2.43 -10.80 -9.09
N PHE A 225 2.50 -11.82 -8.24
CA PHE A 225 2.62 -11.61 -6.80
C PHE A 225 3.65 -12.55 -6.18
N ILE A 226 4.45 -11.97 -5.29
CA ILE A 226 5.36 -12.69 -4.40
C ILE A 226 4.95 -12.35 -2.97
N GLY A 227 4.54 -13.34 -2.19
CA GLY A 227 4.14 -13.19 -0.80
C GLY A 227 5.06 -13.97 0.14
N ILE A 228 5.44 -13.37 1.26
CA ILE A 228 6.20 -14.02 2.33
C ILE A 228 5.42 -13.88 3.64
N GLU A 229 5.29 -14.97 4.40
CA GLU A 229 4.65 -14.99 5.71
C GLU A 229 5.38 -15.95 6.64
N LEU A 230 5.56 -15.50 7.88
CA LEU A 230 6.27 -16.25 8.92
C LEU A 230 5.36 -17.21 9.67
N ASP A 231 4.11 -16.80 9.93
CA ASP A 231 3.15 -17.58 10.71
C ASP A 231 2.47 -18.66 9.86
N ASP A 232 2.53 -19.91 10.30
CA ASP A 232 1.94 -21.08 9.60
C ASP A 232 0.46 -20.88 9.28
N ASN A 233 -0.33 -20.38 10.25
CA ASN A 233 -1.76 -20.27 10.09
C ASN A 233 -2.11 -19.15 9.10
N TYR A 234 -1.44 -17.98 9.21
CA TYR A 234 -1.66 -16.90 8.26
C TYR A 234 -1.16 -17.23 6.87
N PHE A 235 -0.05 -17.96 6.75
CA PHE A 235 0.43 -18.46 5.46
C PHE A 235 -0.63 -19.33 4.77
N GLN A 236 -1.23 -20.31 5.49
CA GLN A 236 -2.27 -21.16 4.92
C GLN A 236 -3.52 -20.36 4.54
N ILE A 237 -3.98 -19.44 5.41
CA ILE A 237 -5.11 -18.55 5.12
C ILE A 237 -4.85 -17.72 3.85
N ALA A 238 -3.65 -17.15 3.72
CA ALA A 238 -3.28 -16.36 2.56
C ALA A 238 -3.30 -17.18 1.28
N LYS A 239 -2.72 -18.40 1.34
CA LYS A 239 -2.68 -19.34 0.22
C LYS A 239 -4.08 -19.67 -0.27
N ASP A 240 -4.97 -20.12 0.64
CA ASP A 240 -6.33 -20.50 0.30
C ASP A 240 -7.13 -19.35 -0.31
N ARG A 241 -6.99 -18.13 0.23
CA ARG A 241 -7.65 -16.93 -0.28
C ARG A 241 -7.18 -16.53 -1.67
N ILE A 242 -5.89 -16.58 -1.92
CA ILE A 242 -5.32 -16.20 -3.21
C ILE A 242 -5.67 -17.25 -4.28
N GLU A 243 -5.63 -18.53 -3.92
CA GLU A 243 -5.97 -19.62 -4.84
C GLU A 243 -7.47 -19.65 -5.19
N SER A 244 -8.37 -19.31 -4.25
CA SER A 244 -9.82 -19.24 -4.51
C SER A 244 -10.18 -18.23 -5.60
N VAL A 245 -9.51 -17.08 -5.65
CA VAL A 245 -9.73 -16.07 -6.70
C VAL A 245 -9.35 -16.58 -8.08
N LYS A 246 -8.35 -17.47 -8.17
CA LYS A 246 -7.94 -18.10 -9.45
C LYS A 246 -9.01 -19.06 -9.97
N ALA A 247 -9.64 -19.82 -9.10
CA ALA A 247 -10.70 -20.76 -9.46
C ALA A 247 -11.93 -20.03 -10.04
N GLU A 248 -12.37 -18.94 -9.38
CA GLU A 248 -13.53 -18.14 -9.84
C GLU A 248 -13.33 -17.46 -11.21
N LYS A 249 -12.09 -17.30 -11.67
CA LYS A 249 -11.79 -16.71 -13.00
C LYS A 249 -11.73 -17.75 -14.12
N THR A 250 -11.71 -19.02 -13.79
CA THR A 250 -11.55 -20.11 -14.77
C THR A 250 -12.90 -20.76 -15.14
N ASP A 251 -13.96 -20.47 -14.37
CA ASP A 251 -15.36 -20.83 -14.62
C ASP A 251 -16.09 -19.70 -15.38
#